data_33f3a437bd04c1bbdb396c8eb15cd4ff
#
_entry.id   33f3a437bd04c1bbdb396c8eb15cd4ff
#
_cell.length_a   1.000
_cell.length_b   1.000
_cell.length_c   1.000
_cell.angle_alpha   90.00
_cell.angle_beta   90.00
_cell.angle_gamma   90.00
#
_symmetry.space_group_name_H-M   'P 1'
#
loop_
_entity.id
_entity.type
_entity.pdbx_description
1 polymer ?
#
loop_
_entity_poly.entity_id
_entity_poly.type
_entity_poly.pdbx_seq_one_letter_code
_entity_poly.pdbx_strand_id
1 'polypeptide(L)'
;SEIEKISHLPGFKGYLSDLGGPSANMFRMKGKNMDTCRKCSRPSCIWPGVCPNLETSHQELTSLYKKVNRIDGIKKAFIGSGVRYDLLFPDWNKNAGRAESEYLDELIKGHVSGRLKVAPEHTNHLVLSLMRKPPFELFRKLKSRFDAITKREGLNYEIIPYFISSHPGCTDKDMQELANEVKSMGIKPEQVQDFTPTPMTLSTLIYYTGFDPYTGKKVYVARKPDEKKRQKEYFFWYKTGDRRLVTGDRKRREGKRKTGTQKPRSF
;
A
#
# COMPACT_ATOMS: atom_id res chain seq x y z
N SER A 1 4.63 12.50 -30.72
CA SER A 1 3.95 12.23 -29.41
C SER A 1 4.12 13.40 -28.46
N GLU A 2 3.38 13.45 -27.36
CA GLU A 2 3.57 14.49 -26.32
C GLU A 2 4.98 14.44 -25.74
N ILE A 3 5.53 13.25 -25.57
CA ILE A 3 6.88 13.03 -25.03
C ILE A 3 7.96 13.58 -25.97
N GLU A 4 7.82 13.44 -27.27
CA GLU A 4 8.71 14.08 -28.25
C GLU A 4 8.65 15.61 -28.18
N LYS A 5 7.46 16.19 -28.00
CA LYS A 5 7.34 17.64 -27.77
C LYS A 5 8.08 18.08 -26.50
N ILE A 6 7.92 17.31 -25.40
CA ILE A 6 8.60 17.58 -24.14
C ILE A 6 10.12 17.48 -24.31
N SER A 7 10.63 16.48 -25.05
CA SER A 7 12.07 16.28 -25.23
C SER A 7 12.75 17.44 -25.95
N HIS A 8 12.00 18.24 -26.71
CA HIS A 8 12.51 19.41 -27.43
C HIS A 8 12.31 20.74 -26.69
N LEU A 9 11.73 20.72 -25.46
CA LEU A 9 11.55 21.96 -24.69
C LEU A 9 12.89 22.54 -24.23
N PRO A 10 13.06 23.88 -24.31
CA PRO A 10 14.25 24.55 -23.79
C PRO A 10 14.47 24.22 -22.31
N GLY A 11 15.69 23.77 -21.96
CA GLY A 11 16.05 23.42 -20.59
C GLY A 11 15.62 22.04 -20.11
N PHE A 12 14.98 21.24 -20.95
CA PHE A 12 14.66 19.86 -20.60
C PHE A 12 15.96 19.04 -20.42
N LYS A 13 16.07 18.34 -19.28
CA LYS A 13 17.28 17.61 -18.88
C LYS A 13 17.25 16.12 -19.23
N GLY A 14 16.22 15.67 -19.90
CA GLY A 14 16.05 14.25 -20.32
C GLY A 14 15.34 13.35 -19.29
N TYR A 15 14.77 13.91 -18.24
CA TYR A 15 14.10 13.13 -17.19
C TYR A 15 12.61 13.42 -17.13
N LEU A 16 11.79 12.37 -17.29
CA LEU A 16 10.35 12.43 -17.03
C LEU A 16 10.10 11.93 -15.59
N SER A 17 9.45 12.74 -14.78
CA SER A 17 9.23 12.43 -13.35
C SER A 17 8.17 11.37 -13.09
N ASP A 18 7.15 11.30 -13.94
CA ASP A 18 6.11 10.29 -13.87
C ASP A 18 5.49 10.04 -15.25
N LEU A 19 5.64 8.82 -15.75
CA LEU A 19 5.00 8.34 -16.98
C LEU A 19 3.69 7.59 -16.68
N GLY A 20 3.34 7.49 -15.42
CA GLY A 20 2.18 6.76 -14.95
C GLY A 20 0.91 7.59 -14.88
N GLY A 21 -0.08 7.02 -14.27
CA GLY A 21 -1.37 7.62 -13.93
C GLY A 21 -1.81 7.13 -12.53
N PRO A 22 -3.04 7.40 -12.09
CA PRO A 22 -3.51 7.04 -10.74
C PRO A 22 -3.33 5.57 -10.36
N SER A 23 -3.31 4.68 -11.35
CA SER A 23 -2.89 3.27 -11.23
C SER A 23 -1.95 2.98 -12.38
N ALA A 24 -0.66 3.11 -12.15
CA ALA A 24 0.38 3.16 -13.18
C ALA A 24 0.33 2.00 -14.19
N ASN A 25 -0.09 0.82 -13.75
CA ASN A 25 -0.11 -0.39 -14.56
C ASN A 25 -1.52 -0.85 -14.98
N MET A 26 -2.49 0.05 -15.04
CA MET A 26 -3.83 -0.27 -15.57
C MET A 26 -4.07 0.31 -16.98
N PHE A 27 -3.02 0.48 -17.74
CA PHE A 27 -3.08 1.03 -19.09
C PHE A 27 -3.92 0.15 -20.02
N ARG A 28 -4.96 0.74 -20.63
CA ARG A 28 -5.88 0.11 -21.58
C ARG A 28 -6.64 -1.13 -21.07
N MET A 29 -6.66 -1.36 -19.76
CA MET A 29 -7.42 -2.48 -19.19
C MET A 29 -8.91 -2.27 -19.36
N LYS A 30 -9.57 -3.22 -20.01
CA LYS A 30 -11.01 -3.21 -20.30
C LYS A 30 -11.56 -4.63 -20.34
N GLY A 31 -12.87 -4.78 -20.41
CA GLY A 31 -13.49 -6.10 -20.62
C GLY A 31 -13.12 -6.66 -21.99
N LYS A 32 -12.75 -7.93 -22.05
CA LYS A 32 -12.48 -8.66 -23.30
C LYS A 32 -13.75 -8.79 -24.13
N ASN A 33 -14.86 -9.10 -23.47
CA ASN A 33 -16.20 -9.13 -24.05
C ASN A 33 -17.10 -8.09 -23.36
N MET A 34 -17.46 -7.06 -24.11
CA MET A 34 -18.25 -5.93 -23.58
C MET A 34 -19.70 -6.29 -23.33
N ASP A 35 -20.29 -7.28 -24.06
CA ASP A 35 -21.66 -7.73 -23.84
C ASP A 35 -21.79 -8.46 -22.50
N THR A 36 -20.77 -9.22 -22.12
CA THR A 36 -20.64 -9.78 -20.78
C THR A 36 -20.55 -8.68 -19.72
N CYS A 37 -19.80 -7.61 -19.98
CA CYS A 37 -19.68 -6.49 -19.04
C CYS A 37 -20.99 -5.74 -18.84
N ARG A 38 -21.77 -5.51 -19.91
CA ARG A 38 -23.07 -4.82 -19.85
C ARG A 38 -24.10 -5.54 -18.96
N LYS A 39 -24.02 -6.86 -18.85
CA LYS A 39 -24.91 -7.70 -18.05
C LYS A 39 -24.34 -8.03 -16.67
N CYS A 40 -23.16 -7.53 -16.34
CA CYS A 40 -22.43 -7.89 -15.14
C CYS A 40 -22.92 -7.12 -13.91
N SER A 41 -23.30 -7.84 -12.85
CA SER A 41 -23.66 -7.27 -11.54
C SER A 41 -22.51 -7.24 -10.53
N ARG A 42 -21.31 -7.61 -10.96
CA ARG A 42 -20.13 -7.68 -10.09
C ARG A 42 -19.70 -6.26 -9.64
N PRO A 43 -19.53 -6.02 -8.33
CA PRO A 43 -19.22 -4.68 -7.82
C PRO A 43 -17.79 -4.20 -8.13
N SER A 44 -16.91 -5.12 -8.55
CA SER A 44 -15.52 -4.79 -8.88
C SER A 44 -14.92 -5.82 -9.84
N CYS A 45 -14.14 -5.36 -10.83
CA CYS A 45 -13.43 -6.25 -11.75
C CYS A 45 -12.13 -6.86 -11.15
N ILE A 46 -11.72 -6.39 -9.98
CA ILE A 46 -10.47 -6.80 -9.33
C ILE A 46 -10.67 -7.38 -7.92
N TRP A 47 -11.91 -7.42 -7.44
CA TRP A 47 -12.28 -7.98 -6.13
C TRP A 47 -13.52 -8.88 -6.26
N PRO A 48 -13.58 -10.02 -5.51
CA PRO A 48 -12.58 -10.65 -4.61
C PRO A 48 -11.46 -11.40 -5.31
N GLY A 49 -11.21 -11.15 -6.52
CA GLY A 49 -10.16 -11.64 -7.41
C GLY A 49 -10.37 -11.01 -8.76
N VAL A 50 -9.39 -11.06 -9.64
CA VAL A 50 -9.47 -10.45 -10.96
C VAL A 50 -10.53 -11.16 -11.81
N CYS A 51 -11.38 -10.38 -12.45
CA CYS A 51 -12.41 -10.90 -13.37
C CYS A 51 -11.74 -11.59 -14.57
N PRO A 52 -12.12 -12.83 -14.93
CA PRO A 52 -11.57 -13.51 -16.10
C PRO A 52 -11.79 -12.75 -17.42
N ASN A 53 -12.88 -11.96 -17.48
CA ASN A 53 -13.20 -11.12 -18.63
C ASN A 53 -12.43 -9.79 -18.66
N LEU A 54 -11.63 -9.47 -17.65
CA LEU A 54 -10.79 -8.28 -17.66
C LEU A 54 -9.50 -8.57 -18.44
N GLU A 55 -9.19 -7.73 -19.44
CA GLU A 55 -7.88 -7.73 -20.08
C GLU A 55 -6.87 -7.11 -19.11
N THR A 56 -5.85 -7.86 -18.73
CA THR A 56 -4.86 -7.44 -17.74
C THR A 56 -3.42 -7.56 -18.22
N SER A 57 -3.21 -7.87 -19.52
CA SER A 57 -1.86 -8.00 -20.06
C SER A 57 -1.08 -6.69 -20.01
N HIS A 58 0.12 -6.75 -19.47
CA HIS A 58 1.03 -5.61 -19.43
C HIS A 58 1.93 -5.47 -20.66
N GLN A 59 1.74 -6.30 -21.70
CA GLN A 59 2.60 -6.32 -22.88
C GLN A 59 2.64 -4.99 -23.62
N GLU A 60 1.46 -4.35 -23.81
CA GLU A 60 1.39 -3.05 -24.47
C GLU A 60 2.06 -1.94 -23.66
N LEU A 61 1.88 -1.96 -22.34
CA LEU A 61 2.49 -0.99 -21.44
C LEU A 61 4.01 -1.14 -21.40
N THR A 62 4.51 -2.37 -21.32
CA THR A 62 5.96 -2.69 -21.40
C THR A 62 6.55 -2.20 -22.73
N SER A 63 5.84 -2.43 -23.82
CA SER A 63 6.25 -1.93 -25.15
C SER A 63 6.26 -0.41 -25.21
N LEU A 64 5.29 0.24 -24.58
CA LEU A 64 5.24 1.70 -24.47
C LEU A 64 6.46 2.24 -23.70
N TYR A 65 6.79 1.66 -22.56
CA TYR A 65 7.95 2.06 -21.76
C TYR A 65 9.26 1.94 -22.55
N LYS A 66 9.45 0.83 -23.23
CA LYS A 66 10.61 0.62 -24.11
C LYS A 66 10.69 1.62 -25.26
N LYS A 67 9.53 2.01 -25.83
CA LYS A 67 9.48 3.05 -26.89
C LYS A 67 9.87 4.42 -26.32
N VAL A 68 9.36 4.79 -25.15
CA VAL A 68 9.69 6.07 -24.51
C VAL A 68 11.19 6.20 -24.25
N ASN A 69 11.83 5.14 -23.75
CA ASN A 69 13.27 5.14 -23.48
C ASN A 69 14.15 5.26 -24.75
N ARG A 70 13.56 5.09 -25.96
CA ARG A 70 14.27 5.25 -27.25
C ARG A 70 14.08 6.61 -27.90
N ILE A 71 13.26 7.50 -27.30
CA ILE A 71 13.04 8.84 -27.86
C ILE A 71 14.29 9.68 -27.58
N ASP A 72 14.79 10.35 -28.63
CA ASP A 72 15.92 11.25 -28.51
C ASP A 72 15.67 12.36 -27.48
N GLY A 73 16.68 12.61 -26.66
CA GLY A 73 16.57 13.55 -25.55
C GLY A 73 15.97 12.98 -24.25
N ILE A 74 15.41 11.76 -24.26
CA ILE A 74 14.96 11.08 -23.04
C ILE A 74 16.11 10.22 -22.49
N LYS A 75 16.58 10.57 -21.31
CA LYS A 75 17.56 9.77 -20.54
C LYS A 75 16.88 8.73 -19.67
N LYS A 76 15.78 9.11 -19.02
CA LYS A 76 14.99 8.21 -18.16
C LYS A 76 13.57 8.73 -17.96
N ALA A 77 12.62 7.80 -18.00
CA ALA A 77 11.23 8.07 -17.68
C ALA A 77 10.84 7.26 -16.44
N PHE A 78 10.50 7.95 -15.37
CA PHE A 78 10.14 7.32 -14.10
C PHE A 78 8.65 7.04 -13.98
N ILE A 79 8.29 6.13 -13.10
CA ILE A 79 6.94 5.84 -12.63
C ILE A 79 6.88 6.24 -11.16
N GLY A 80 6.25 7.38 -10.88
CA GLY A 80 6.04 7.90 -9.53
C GLY A 80 4.74 7.44 -8.89
N SER A 81 3.79 7.01 -9.72
CA SER A 81 2.46 6.55 -9.31
C SER A 81 2.48 5.14 -8.74
N GLY A 82 1.49 4.82 -7.90
CA GLY A 82 1.37 3.51 -7.29
C GLY A 82 1.08 2.39 -8.28
N VAL A 83 1.70 1.24 -8.07
CA VAL A 83 1.55 0.04 -8.89
C VAL A 83 0.58 -0.94 -8.24
N ARG A 84 -0.36 -1.45 -9.02
CA ARG A 84 -1.27 -2.53 -8.63
C ARG A 84 -0.58 -3.88 -8.79
N TYR A 85 0.15 -4.26 -7.77
CA TYR A 85 0.89 -5.52 -7.77
C TYR A 85 0.00 -6.76 -7.74
N ASP A 86 -1.26 -6.62 -7.31
CA ASP A 86 -2.26 -7.68 -7.35
C ASP A 86 -2.57 -8.17 -8.77
N LEU A 87 -2.33 -7.35 -9.79
CA LEU A 87 -2.48 -7.75 -11.18
C LEU A 87 -1.30 -8.60 -11.71
N LEU A 88 -0.19 -8.63 -10.99
CA LEU A 88 1.07 -9.23 -11.45
C LEU A 88 1.25 -10.71 -11.07
N PHE A 89 0.41 -11.24 -10.17
CA PHE A 89 0.59 -12.59 -9.64
C PHE A 89 -0.61 -13.50 -9.94
N PRO A 90 -0.36 -14.75 -10.40
CA PRO A 90 -1.42 -15.70 -10.78
C PRO A 90 -2.27 -16.17 -9.59
N ASP A 91 -1.80 -16.02 -8.37
CA ASP A 91 -2.56 -16.33 -7.16
C ASP A 91 -3.84 -15.50 -7.04
N TRP A 92 -3.82 -14.29 -7.57
CA TRP A 92 -4.94 -13.35 -7.54
C TRP A 92 -5.51 -13.07 -8.94
N ASN A 93 -4.63 -12.88 -9.91
CA ASN A 93 -4.98 -12.66 -11.30
C ASN A 93 -4.68 -13.91 -12.13
N LYS A 94 -5.67 -14.74 -12.38
CA LYS A 94 -5.50 -15.99 -13.14
C LYS A 94 -5.06 -15.79 -14.60
N ASN A 95 -5.13 -14.54 -15.09
CA ASN A 95 -4.61 -14.17 -16.42
C ASN A 95 -3.13 -13.77 -16.39
N ALA A 96 -2.55 -13.60 -15.19
CA ALA A 96 -1.15 -13.20 -15.05
C ALA A 96 -0.19 -14.32 -15.48
N GLY A 97 0.87 -13.94 -16.18
CA GLY A 97 1.87 -14.87 -16.70
C GLY A 97 3.20 -14.20 -17.01
N ARG A 98 3.76 -14.55 -18.16
CA ARG A 98 5.07 -14.05 -18.59
C ARG A 98 5.09 -12.53 -18.79
N ALA A 99 4.04 -11.96 -19.39
CA ALA A 99 3.96 -10.53 -19.67
C ALA A 99 4.03 -9.67 -18.38
N GLU A 100 3.40 -10.13 -17.28
CA GLU A 100 3.42 -9.47 -15.98
C GLU A 100 4.80 -9.56 -15.31
N SER A 101 5.48 -10.69 -15.49
CA SER A 101 6.86 -10.86 -15.02
C SER A 101 7.83 -9.95 -15.78
N GLU A 102 7.72 -9.87 -17.11
CA GLU A 102 8.52 -8.98 -17.96
C GLU A 102 8.24 -7.50 -17.65
N TYR A 103 6.98 -7.15 -17.38
CA TYR A 103 6.61 -5.80 -16.95
C TYR A 103 7.29 -5.43 -15.63
N LEU A 104 7.25 -6.30 -14.63
CA LEU A 104 7.87 -6.03 -13.32
C LEU A 104 9.40 -5.87 -13.45
N ASP A 105 10.06 -6.69 -14.27
CA ASP A 105 11.48 -6.55 -14.56
C ASP A 105 11.78 -5.20 -15.24
N GLU A 106 11.03 -4.81 -16.27
CA GLU A 106 11.20 -3.54 -16.99
C GLU A 106 10.96 -2.35 -16.05
N LEU A 107 9.87 -2.39 -15.26
CA LEU A 107 9.53 -1.35 -14.29
C LEU A 107 10.69 -1.11 -13.32
N ILE A 108 11.19 -2.16 -12.68
CA ILE A 108 12.22 -2.02 -11.64
C ILE A 108 13.55 -1.56 -12.24
N LYS A 109 13.97 -2.12 -13.37
CA LYS A 109 15.23 -1.75 -14.03
C LYS A 109 15.21 -0.36 -14.63
N GLY A 110 14.13 -0.04 -15.34
CA GLY A 110 14.05 1.13 -16.20
C GLY A 110 13.37 2.35 -15.60
N HIS A 111 12.40 2.16 -14.70
CA HIS A 111 11.42 3.20 -14.38
C HIS A 111 11.29 3.53 -12.89
N VAL A 112 12.02 2.85 -12.02
CA VAL A 112 12.10 3.20 -10.59
C VAL A 112 13.26 4.18 -10.37
N SER A 113 12.99 5.26 -9.62
CA SER A 113 13.96 6.31 -9.28
C SER A 113 14.71 6.04 -7.96
N GLY A 114 14.83 4.76 -7.56
CA GLY A 114 15.38 4.34 -6.27
C GLY A 114 14.32 3.88 -5.27
N ARG A 115 13.07 4.34 -5.40
CA ARG A 115 12.00 4.06 -4.44
C ARG A 115 10.70 3.67 -5.14
N LEU A 116 10.27 2.43 -4.95
CA LEU A 116 8.99 1.93 -5.47
C LEU A 116 7.90 2.07 -4.41
N LYS A 117 6.90 2.90 -4.69
CA LYS A 117 5.74 3.11 -3.81
C LYS A 117 4.67 2.06 -4.08
N VAL A 118 4.21 1.39 -3.05
CA VAL A 118 3.12 0.40 -3.12
C VAL A 118 2.20 0.51 -1.92
N ALA A 119 0.96 0.08 -2.07
CA ALA A 119 -0.07 0.24 -1.05
C ALA A 119 -0.63 -1.11 -0.58
N PRO A 120 0.11 -1.87 0.27
CA PRO A 120 -0.42 -3.08 0.91
C PRO A 120 -1.51 -2.78 1.92
N GLU A 121 -1.58 -1.57 2.46
CA GLU A 121 -2.57 -0.99 3.37
C GLU A 121 -2.59 -1.63 4.76
N HIS A 122 -2.68 -2.94 4.87
CA HIS A 122 -2.76 -3.68 6.13
C HIS A 122 -2.26 -5.13 5.96
N THR A 123 -2.05 -5.86 7.08
CA THR A 123 -1.72 -7.30 7.08
C THR A 123 -2.93 -8.17 7.41
N ASN A 124 -3.89 -7.65 8.19
CA ASN A 124 -5.06 -8.39 8.62
C ASN A 124 -6.02 -8.64 7.45
N HIS A 125 -6.35 -9.91 7.20
CA HIS A 125 -7.23 -10.32 6.09
C HIS A 125 -8.63 -9.71 6.16
N LEU A 126 -9.21 -9.58 7.36
CA LEU A 126 -10.54 -9.02 7.52
C LEU A 126 -10.57 -7.53 7.17
N VAL A 127 -9.56 -6.78 7.63
CA VAL A 127 -9.41 -5.37 7.32
C VAL A 127 -9.20 -5.17 5.82
N LEU A 128 -8.32 -5.96 5.20
CA LEU A 128 -8.09 -5.93 3.74
C LEU A 128 -9.36 -6.29 2.96
N SER A 129 -10.15 -7.24 3.44
CA SER A 129 -11.43 -7.59 2.83
C SER A 129 -12.42 -6.42 2.84
N LEU A 130 -12.55 -5.71 3.96
CA LEU A 130 -13.38 -4.50 4.05
C LEU A 130 -12.88 -3.37 3.14
N MET A 131 -11.57 -3.27 2.93
CA MET A 131 -10.96 -2.35 1.96
C MET A 131 -11.11 -2.81 0.50
N ARG A 132 -11.55 -4.03 0.26
CA ARG A 132 -11.51 -4.70 -1.07
C ARG A 132 -10.09 -4.73 -1.66
N LYS A 133 -9.11 -5.04 -0.81
CA LYS A 133 -7.70 -5.17 -1.17
C LYS A 133 -7.28 -6.64 -1.21
N PRO A 134 -6.24 -6.96 -1.98
CA PRO A 134 -5.71 -8.32 -2.04
C PRO A 134 -5.06 -8.73 -0.70
N PRO A 135 -4.87 -10.04 -0.47
CA PRO A 135 -4.16 -10.55 0.70
C PRO A 135 -2.72 -10.02 0.79
N PHE A 136 -2.22 -9.83 2.01
CA PHE A 136 -0.87 -9.29 2.26
C PHE A 136 0.24 -10.19 1.72
N GLU A 137 -0.02 -11.47 1.55
CA GLU A 137 0.90 -12.45 0.94
C GLU A 137 1.37 -12.03 -0.45
N LEU A 138 0.52 -11.34 -1.21
CA LEU A 138 0.93 -10.80 -2.53
C LEU A 138 1.98 -9.69 -2.40
N PHE A 139 1.90 -8.88 -1.34
CA PHE A 139 2.95 -7.90 -1.05
C PHE A 139 4.27 -8.58 -0.69
N ARG A 140 4.25 -9.66 0.11
CA ARG A 140 5.45 -10.44 0.40
C ARG A 140 6.08 -11.02 -0.87
N LYS A 141 5.26 -11.52 -1.79
CA LYS A 141 5.73 -11.99 -3.11
C LYS A 141 6.34 -10.86 -3.93
N LEU A 142 5.69 -9.70 -3.98
CA LEU A 142 6.25 -8.52 -4.64
C LEU A 142 7.61 -8.15 -4.06
N LYS A 143 7.72 -8.06 -2.72
CA LYS A 143 8.97 -7.72 -2.06
C LYS A 143 10.09 -8.72 -2.39
N SER A 144 9.80 -10.01 -2.32
CA SER A 144 10.76 -11.05 -2.68
C SER A 144 11.25 -10.91 -4.14
N ARG A 145 10.33 -10.66 -5.08
CA ARG A 145 10.69 -10.45 -6.50
C ARG A 145 11.48 -9.16 -6.70
N PHE A 146 11.08 -8.08 -6.02
CA PHE A 146 11.79 -6.81 -6.06
C PHE A 146 13.22 -6.94 -5.56
N ASP A 147 13.41 -7.57 -4.40
CA ASP A 147 14.73 -7.79 -3.80
C ASP A 147 15.62 -8.68 -4.71
N ALA A 148 15.04 -9.71 -5.33
CA ALA A 148 15.76 -10.57 -6.28
C ALA A 148 16.22 -9.80 -7.53
N ILE A 149 15.35 -8.93 -8.09
CA ILE A 149 15.68 -8.14 -9.27
C ILE A 149 16.74 -7.09 -8.93
N THR A 150 16.55 -6.33 -7.85
CA THR A 150 17.50 -5.30 -7.43
C THR A 150 18.87 -5.87 -7.11
N LYS A 151 18.93 -7.03 -6.45
CA LYS A 151 20.17 -7.75 -6.18
C LYS A 151 20.86 -8.21 -7.48
N ARG A 152 20.11 -8.80 -8.41
CA ARG A 152 20.63 -9.28 -9.69
C ARG A 152 21.21 -8.14 -10.56
N GLU A 153 20.53 -6.99 -10.54
CA GLU A 153 20.91 -5.81 -11.34
C GLU A 153 21.87 -4.86 -10.60
N GLY A 154 22.28 -5.16 -9.38
CA GLY A 154 23.17 -4.31 -8.58
C GLY A 154 22.55 -2.95 -8.20
N LEU A 155 21.21 -2.88 -8.07
CA LEU A 155 20.48 -1.65 -7.80
C LEU A 155 20.27 -1.46 -6.29
N ASN A 156 20.58 -0.26 -5.79
CA ASN A 156 20.29 0.12 -4.40
C ASN A 156 18.92 0.79 -4.31
N TYR A 157 17.86 0.02 -4.56
CA TYR A 157 16.49 0.48 -4.54
C TYR A 157 15.73 -0.09 -3.36
N GLU A 158 14.70 0.61 -2.90
CA GLU A 158 13.84 0.19 -1.80
C GLU A 158 12.35 0.25 -2.15
N ILE A 159 11.56 -0.62 -1.51
CA ILE A 159 10.10 -0.56 -1.53
C ILE A 159 9.64 0.34 -0.38
N ILE A 160 8.71 1.27 -0.69
CA ILE A 160 8.06 2.14 0.27
C ILE A 160 6.60 1.73 0.39
N PRO A 161 6.25 0.90 1.37
CA PRO A 161 4.87 0.50 1.59
C PRO A 161 4.07 1.59 2.30
N TYR A 162 2.85 1.82 1.84
CA TYR A 162 1.85 2.65 2.51
C TYR A 162 0.93 1.77 3.34
N PHE A 163 0.72 2.17 4.59
CA PHE A 163 -0.21 1.52 5.52
C PHE A 163 -1.25 2.51 6.02
N ILE A 164 -2.43 1.99 6.36
CA ILE A 164 -3.52 2.76 6.93
C ILE A 164 -3.80 2.28 8.34
N SER A 165 -3.84 3.20 9.30
CA SER A 165 -4.31 2.97 10.66
C SER A 165 -5.78 3.34 10.79
N SER A 166 -6.46 2.77 11.78
CA SER A 166 -7.83 3.14 12.16
C SER A 166 -8.90 2.95 11.08
N HIS A 167 -8.63 2.11 10.07
CA HIS A 167 -9.66 1.71 9.12
C HIS A 167 -10.78 0.94 9.83
N PRO A 168 -12.06 1.05 9.41
CA PRO A 168 -13.10 0.17 9.91
C PRO A 168 -12.68 -1.29 9.92
N GLY A 169 -12.92 -1.99 11.03
CA GLY A 169 -12.49 -3.36 11.28
C GLY A 169 -11.11 -3.50 11.91
N CYS A 170 -10.29 -2.44 11.95
CA CYS A 170 -8.96 -2.48 12.51
C CYS A 170 -8.97 -2.20 14.01
N THR A 171 -8.56 -3.19 14.83
CA THR A 171 -8.39 -3.06 16.28
C THR A 171 -6.95 -2.69 16.64
N ASP A 172 -6.72 -2.34 17.91
CA ASP A 172 -5.37 -2.13 18.45
C ASP A 172 -4.47 -3.37 18.26
N LYS A 173 -5.05 -4.56 18.43
CA LYS A 173 -4.33 -5.84 18.26
C LYS A 173 -3.88 -6.01 16.80
N ASP A 174 -4.77 -5.74 15.84
CA ASP A 174 -4.44 -5.84 14.42
C ASP A 174 -3.31 -4.88 14.03
N MET A 175 -3.30 -3.67 14.60
CA MET A 175 -2.23 -2.70 14.37
C MET A 175 -0.91 -3.13 14.98
N GLN A 176 -0.93 -3.75 16.15
CA GLN A 176 0.26 -4.29 16.80
C GLN A 176 0.85 -5.45 15.98
N GLU A 177 0.00 -6.35 15.50
CA GLU A 177 0.40 -7.45 14.62
C GLU A 177 0.99 -6.94 13.32
N LEU A 178 0.36 -5.93 12.69
CA LEU A 178 0.89 -5.28 11.50
C LEU A 178 2.28 -4.66 11.76
N ALA A 179 2.45 -3.93 12.86
CA ALA A 179 3.73 -3.32 13.20
C ALA A 179 4.84 -4.36 13.41
N ASN A 180 4.52 -5.47 14.09
CA ASN A 180 5.44 -6.59 14.29
C ASN A 180 5.84 -7.26 12.97
N GLU A 181 4.89 -7.48 12.10
CA GLU A 181 5.13 -8.07 10.77
C GLU A 181 6.04 -7.17 9.93
N VAL A 182 5.72 -5.88 9.83
CA VAL A 182 6.52 -4.91 9.07
C VAL A 182 7.94 -4.79 9.64
N LYS A 183 8.07 -4.84 10.97
CA LYS A 183 9.36 -4.86 11.65
C LYS A 183 10.17 -6.12 11.31
N SER A 184 9.53 -7.30 11.29
CA SER A 184 10.18 -8.56 10.94
C SER A 184 10.71 -8.59 9.50
N MET A 185 10.05 -7.84 8.60
CA MET A 185 10.49 -7.65 7.22
C MET A 185 11.63 -6.63 7.05
N GLY A 186 12.13 -6.03 8.15
CA GLY A 186 13.17 -5.00 8.12
C GLY A 186 12.72 -3.65 7.54
N ILE A 187 11.42 -3.44 7.38
CA ILE A 187 10.85 -2.23 6.80
C ILE A 187 10.62 -1.19 7.91
N LYS A 188 11.09 0.03 7.70
CA LYS A 188 10.78 1.20 8.55
C LYS A 188 9.77 2.06 7.84
N PRO A 189 8.47 2.02 8.20
CA PRO A 189 7.44 2.80 7.53
C PRO A 189 7.69 4.29 7.71
N GLU A 190 7.76 5.02 6.61
CA GLU A 190 7.93 6.47 6.66
C GLU A 190 6.61 7.21 6.85
N GLN A 191 5.56 6.67 6.26
CA GLN A 191 4.23 7.27 6.29
C GLN A 191 3.18 6.22 6.65
N VAL A 192 2.41 6.54 7.66
CA VAL A 192 1.20 5.82 8.03
C VAL A 192 0.07 6.84 8.05
N GLN A 193 -0.94 6.62 7.23
CA GLN A 193 -2.11 7.48 7.17
C GLN A 193 -3.18 6.97 8.13
N ASP A 194 -3.81 7.87 8.87
CA ASP A 194 -5.06 7.54 9.55
C ASP A 194 -6.18 7.47 8.54
N PHE A 195 -7.08 6.50 8.71
CA PHE A 195 -8.26 6.41 7.86
C PHE A 195 -9.04 7.73 7.91
N THR A 196 -9.21 8.32 6.73
CA THR A 196 -10.04 9.51 6.54
C THR A 196 -11.25 9.12 5.69
N PRO A 197 -12.47 9.31 6.19
CA PRO A 197 -13.67 9.04 5.42
C PRO A 197 -13.70 9.85 4.12
N THR A 198 -13.76 9.15 3.00
CA THR A 198 -13.88 9.76 1.66
C THR A 198 -15.30 9.52 1.14
N PRO A 199 -16.04 10.54 0.71
CA PRO A 199 -17.39 10.38 0.20
C PRO A 199 -17.53 9.28 -0.84
N MET A 200 -18.66 8.60 -0.85
CA MET A 200 -19.04 7.54 -1.81
C MET A 200 -18.19 6.27 -1.75
N THR A 201 -17.39 6.06 -0.69
CA THR A 201 -16.65 4.82 -0.51
C THR A 201 -17.34 3.87 0.47
N LEU A 202 -17.17 2.56 0.25
CA LEU A 202 -17.69 1.52 1.15
C LEU A 202 -17.15 1.69 2.58
N SER A 203 -15.86 1.97 2.71
CA SER A 203 -15.22 2.17 4.02
C SER A 203 -15.82 3.34 4.78
N THR A 204 -16.21 4.41 4.10
CA THR A 204 -16.90 5.56 4.71
C THR A 204 -18.29 5.18 5.20
N LEU A 205 -19.05 4.43 4.41
CA LEU A 205 -20.36 3.92 4.84
C LEU A 205 -20.22 3.07 6.10
N ILE A 206 -19.28 2.13 6.13
CA ILE A 206 -19.01 1.30 7.31
C ILE A 206 -18.55 2.17 8.50
N TYR A 207 -17.72 3.19 8.27
CA TYR A 207 -17.25 4.09 9.31
C TYR A 207 -18.40 4.79 10.04
N TYR A 208 -19.39 5.30 9.30
CA TYR A 208 -20.53 6.01 9.90
C TYR A 208 -21.58 5.07 10.48
N THR A 209 -21.90 3.98 9.80
CA THR A 209 -22.96 3.04 10.22
C THR A 209 -22.49 2.05 11.28
N GLY A 210 -21.22 1.63 11.26
CA GLY A 210 -20.69 0.54 12.08
C GLY A 210 -21.10 -0.85 11.59
N PHE A 211 -21.60 -0.97 10.35
CA PHE A 211 -22.05 -2.23 9.75
C PHE A 211 -21.51 -2.39 8.34
N ASP A 212 -21.18 -3.62 7.98
CA ASP A 212 -20.93 -3.98 6.59
C ASP A 212 -22.26 -4.07 5.83
N PRO A 213 -22.50 -3.25 4.81
CA PRO A 213 -23.79 -3.19 4.11
C PRO A 213 -24.09 -4.45 3.28
N TYR A 214 -23.09 -5.27 2.96
CA TYR A 214 -23.29 -6.51 2.19
C TYR A 214 -23.64 -7.71 3.07
N THR A 215 -23.15 -7.72 4.30
CA THR A 215 -23.34 -8.86 5.21
C THR A 215 -24.23 -8.54 6.41
N GLY A 216 -24.53 -7.27 6.66
CA GLY A 216 -25.24 -6.78 7.84
C GLY A 216 -24.46 -6.95 9.15
N LYS A 217 -23.23 -7.44 9.09
CA LYS A 217 -22.42 -7.68 10.29
C LYS A 217 -21.90 -6.38 10.88
N LYS A 218 -21.89 -6.32 12.22
CA LYS A 218 -21.29 -5.20 12.97
C LYS A 218 -19.78 -5.18 12.77
N VAL A 219 -19.23 -4.01 12.53
CA VAL A 219 -17.80 -3.76 12.31
C VAL A 219 -17.30 -2.79 13.37
N TYR A 220 -16.18 -3.14 13.99
CA TYR A 220 -15.50 -2.22 14.92
C TYR A 220 -15.00 -0.98 14.18
N VAL A 221 -15.13 0.19 14.80
CA VAL A 221 -14.65 1.46 14.27
C VAL A 221 -13.99 2.27 15.38
N ALA A 222 -12.71 2.57 15.22
CA ALA A 222 -11.97 3.47 16.10
C ALA A 222 -12.46 4.91 15.88
N ARG A 223 -13.25 5.45 16.82
CA ARG A 223 -13.84 6.80 16.71
C ARG A 223 -13.14 7.83 17.57
N LYS A 224 -12.57 7.39 18.71
CA LYS A 224 -11.94 8.28 19.67
C LYS A 224 -10.56 8.71 19.18
N PRO A 225 -10.19 9.99 19.30
CA PRO A 225 -8.86 10.47 18.89
C PRO A 225 -7.71 9.69 19.53
N ASP A 226 -7.84 9.32 20.82
CA ASP A 226 -6.82 8.58 21.54
C ASP A 226 -6.62 7.15 20.99
N GLU A 227 -7.71 6.49 20.53
CA GLU A 227 -7.62 5.18 19.88
C GLU A 227 -6.86 5.27 18.57
N LYS A 228 -7.18 6.27 17.74
CA LYS A 228 -6.51 6.51 16.46
C LYS A 228 -5.04 6.83 16.67
N LYS A 229 -4.73 7.71 17.62
CA LYS A 229 -3.34 8.07 17.96
C LYS A 229 -2.54 6.85 18.39
N ARG A 230 -3.10 6.02 19.30
CA ARG A 230 -2.46 4.80 19.78
C ARG A 230 -2.19 3.81 18.67
N GLN A 231 -3.18 3.58 17.77
CA GLN A 231 -3.00 2.70 16.60
C GLN A 231 -1.86 3.16 15.71
N LYS A 232 -1.73 4.45 15.46
CA LYS A 232 -0.66 5.02 14.64
C LYS A 232 0.72 4.91 15.31
N GLU A 233 0.79 5.06 16.62
CA GLU A 233 2.04 5.01 17.38
C GLU A 233 2.75 3.66 17.28
N TYR A 234 2.04 2.54 17.05
CA TYR A 234 2.66 1.23 16.85
C TYR A 234 3.66 1.18 15.70
N PHE A 235 3.48 2.01 14.66
CA PHE A 235 4.39 2.06 13.51
C PHE A 235 5.71 2.78 13.77
N PHE A 236 5.78 3.63 14.79
CA PHE A 236 6.94 4.49 15.01
C PHE A 236 7.87 4.00 16.11
N TRP A 237 7.93 2.66 16.33
CA TRP A 237 8.79 2.04 17.33
C TRP A 237 10.27 2.47 17.22
N TYR A 238 10.74 2.84 16.05
CA TYR A 238 12.11 3.26 15.79
C TYR A 238 12.37 4.76 16.04
N LYS A 239 11.32 5.57 16.18
CA LYS A 239 11.41 7.00 16.48
C LYS A 239 11.39 7.29 17.97
N THR A 240 10.70 6.46 18.73
CA THR A 240 10.62 6.53 20.18
C THR A 240 11.71 5.62 20.72
N GLY A 241 12.77 6.15 21.31
CA GLY A 241 13.82 5.38 22.00
C GLY A 241 13.30 4.57 23.19
N ASP A 242 12.01 4.38 23.30
CA ASP A 242 11.30 3.74 24.39
C ASP A 242 10.83 2.33 23.99
N ARG A 243 11.59 1.33 24.44
CA ARG A 243 11.28 -0.11 24.30
C ARG A 243 9.96 -0.55 24.95
N ARG A 244 9.19 0.35 25.54
CA ARG A 244 7.99 0.07 26.35
C ARG A 244 6.68 -0.07 25.59
N LEU A 245 6.63 0.30 24.30
CA LEU A 245 5.38 0.23 23.52
C LEU A 245 5.15 -1.11 22.82
N VAL A 246 6.14 -1.98 22.74
CA VAL A 246 6.05 -3.27 22.02
C VAL A 246 5.66 -4.43 22.92
N THR A 247 5.83 -4.29 24.23
CA THR A 247 5.40 -5.30 25.21
C THR A 247 4.25 -4.74 26.03
N GLY A 248 3.09 -5.41 26.01
CA GLY A 248 1.86 -5.02 26.70
C GLY A 248 1.93 -4.95 28.24
N ASP A 249 3.00 -4.38 28.79
CA ASP A 249 3.26 -4.28 30.22
C ASP A 249 2.96 -2.85 30.75
N ARG A 250 1.67 -2.48 30.68
CA ARG A 250 1.14 -1.32 31.40
C ARG A 250 0.39 -1.72 32.68
N LYS A 251 0.88 -2.73 33.39
CA LYS A 251 0.43 -3.01 34.75
C LYS A 251 1.62 -3.01 35.70
N ARG A 252 1.96 -1.86 36.26
CA ARG A 252 2.56 -1.67 37.60
C ARG A 252 3.27 -0.33 37.77
N ARG A 253 2.51 0.76 37.87
CA ARG A 253 3.01 1.98 38.55
C ARG A 253 1.89 2.90 39.04
N GLU A 254 0.82 2.35 39.57
CA GLU A 254 -0.05 3.05 40.51
C GLU A 254 -0.01 2.29 41.85
N GLY A 255 0.78 2.77 42.76
CA GLY A 255 0.82 2.19 44.09
C GLY A 255 2.15 2.35 44.79
N LYS A 256 2.63 3.56 44.98
CA LYS A 256 3.55 3.94 46.12
C LYS A 256 3.75 5.43 46.17
N ARG A 257 2.71 6.20 46.47
CA ARG A 257 2.89 7.47 47.19
C ARG A 257 2.99 7.13 48.65
N LYS A 258 4.18 7.05 49.16
CA LYS A 258 4.46 6.94 50.61
C LYS A 258 4.10 8.24 51.29
N THR A 259 3.27 8.12 52.30
CA THR A 259 3.08 9.05 53.40
C THR A 259 4.42 9.48 53.99
N GLY A 260 4.82 10.71 53.74
CA GLY A 260 5.91 11.35 54.46
C GLY A 260 5.38 12.05 55.69
N THR A 261 5.67 11.50 56.83
CA THR A 261 5.50 12.07 58.16
C THR A 261 6.22 13.42 58.30
N GLN A 262 5.45 14.48 58.55
CA GLN A 262 5.98 15.76 59.02
C GLN A 262 6.43 15.60 60.47
N LYS A 263 7.69 15.93 60.78
CA LYS A 263 8.19 16.23 62.12
C LYS A 263 7.88 17.67 62.46
N PRO A 264 7.45 17.99 63.70
CA PRO A 264 7.24 19.35 64.11
C PRO A 264 8.56 20.03 64.46
N ARG A 265 8.73 21.28 64.06
CA ARG A 265 9.76 22.17 64.55
C ARG A 265 9.25 22.84 65.81
N SER A 266 9.98 22.64 66.88
CA SER A 266 9.96 23.44 68.13
C SER A 266 10.98 24.59 68.03
N PHE A 267 10.52 25.79 68.48
CA PHE A 267 11.20 27.05 68.73
C PHE A 267 11.80 27.81 67.56
#